data_4b43a2b49225d2bc09586c02af36fc5b
#
_entry.id   4b43a2b49225d2bc09586c02af36fc5b
#
_cell.length_a   1.000
_cell.length_b   1.000
_cell.length_c   1.000
_cell.angle_alpha   90.00
_cell.angle_beta   90.00
_cell.angle_gamma   90.00
#
_symmetry.space_group_name_H-M   'P 1'
#
loop_
_entity.id
_entity.type
_entity.pdbx_description
1 polymer ?
#
loop_
_entity_poly.entity_id
_entity_poly.type
_entity_poly.pdbx_seq_one_letter_code
_entity_poly.pdbx_strand_id
1 'polypeptide(L)'
;MILTDNEFALIDVREQGEFATSHILTACCVPLSAMEILMPEMVPRQDTTIVLVGDCFSSRYNLLQRAATCLHELGYQDISFLEGGIESWHDTGYLLFSGINTLSKAFGEFVEATYKTPRIDAASLKEKIDLDEKILVFDARPAEEFRRISIPGALNVPGAELLYRFFEIVRDPDIQVVVNCAGRTRSIIGAQSLINAGVPNPVMALENGTMGWHLAGFELYCNQTDVLPVPSEASMSAAIHCTRKVAKRYGVKVVDRNKLLEWQNDTISKNLYLLDVRSPEEFI
;
A
#
# COMPACT_ATOMS: atom_id res chain seq x y z
N MET A 1 12.02 -3.17 21.02
CA MET A 1 12.04 -3.92 19.73
C MET A 1 11.50 -3.08 18.57
N ILE A 2 10.26 -2.58 18.58
CA ILE A 2 9.67 -1.80 17.45
C ILE A 2 10.52 -0.60 16.99
N LEU A 3 11.28 0.02 17.88
CA LEU A 3 12.14 1.18 17.59
C LEU A 3 13.63 0.83 17.47
N THR A 4 13.98 -0.44 17.36
CA THR A 4 15.35 -0.91 17.19
C THR A 4 15.52 -1.58 15.84
N ASP A 5 16.77 -1.67 15.36
CA ASP A 5 17.09 -2.34 14.09
C ASP A 5 17.11 -3.87 14.20
N ASN A 6 16.69 -4.43 15.34
CA ASN A 6 16.61 -5.88 15.52
C ASN A 6 15.39 -6.43 14.76
N GLU A 7 15.62 -7.47 13.98
CA GLU A 7 14.54 -8.19 13.28
C GLU A 7 13.69 -8.98 14.29
N PHE A 8 12.39 -8.82 14.22
CA PHE A 8 11.41 -9.63 14.93
C PHE A 8 10.06 -9.60 14.19
N ALA A 9 9.23 -10.60 14.41
CA ALA A 9 7.89 -10.68 13.90
C ALA A 9 6.86 -10.43 15.00
N LEU A 10 5.99 -9.43 14.85
CA LEU A 10 4.86 -9.17 15.74
C LEU A 10 3.60 -9.78 15.11
N ILE A 11 3.11 -10.87 15.69
CA ILE A 11 2.06 -11.71 15.10
C ILE A 11 0.81 -11.63 15.98
N ASP A 12 -0.28 -11.13 15.40
CA ASP A 12 -1.60 -11.17 16.03
C ASP A 12 -2.31 -12.45 15.59
N VAL A 13 -2.60 -13.31 16.59
CA VAL A 13 -3.11 -14.67 16.36
C VAL A 13 -4.64 -14.75 16.32
N ARG A 14 -5.31 -13.61 16.50
CA ARG A 14 -6.77 -13.51 16.46
C ARG A 14 -7.28 -13.61 15.03
N GLU A 15 -8.57 -13.94 14.90
CA GLU A 15 -9.20 -13.97 13.59
C GLU A 15 -9.26 -12.56 12.95
N GLN A 16 -9.27 -12.52 11.62
CA GLN A 16 -9.20 -11.27 10.84
C GLN A 16 -10.29 -10.26 11.25
N GLY A 17 -11.47 -10.73 11.63
CA GLY A 17 -12.56 -9.86 12.09
C GLY A 17 -12.22 -9.14 13.40
N GLU A 18 -11.59 -9.82 14.34
CA GLU A 18 -11.14 -9.25 15.62
C GLU A 18 -9.96 -8.30 15.40
N PHE A 19 -8.98 -8.73 14.60
CA PHE A 19 -7.86 -7.88 14.18
C PHE A 19 -8.35 -6.58 13.52
N ALA A 20 -9.31 -6.66 12.59
CA ALA A 20 -9.86 -5.50 11.91
C ALA A 20 -10.60 -4.54 12.85
N THR A 21 -11.07 -5.00 14.00
CA THR A 21 -11.72 -4.14 15.00
C THR A 21 -10.68 -3.27 15.73
N SER A 22 -9.55 -3.87 16.12
CA SER A 22 -8.52 -3.19 16.90
C SER A 22 -7.21 -3.98 16.86
N HIS A 23 -6.09 -3.36 16.47
CA HIS A 23 -4.78 -4.01 16.43
C HIS A 23 -3.61 -3.03 16.59
N ILE A 24 -2.43 -3.55 16.88
CA ILE A 24 -1.17 -2.78 16.87
C ILE A 24 -0.76 -2.55 15.42
N LEU A 25 -0.42 -1.31 15.03
CA LEU A 25 -0.16 -0.89 13.64
C LEU A 25 0.79 -1.82 12.88
N THR A 26 1.85 -2.28 13.55
CA THR A 26 2.90 -3.11 12.92
C THR A 26 2.66 -4.61 13.07
N ALA A 27 1.59 -5.04 13.74
CA ALA A 27 1.27 -6.44 13.87
C ALA A 27 0.75 -7.03 12.55
N CYS A 28 1.22 -8.22 12.22
CA CYS A 28 0.70 -9.00 11.11
C CYS A 28 -0.39 -9.95 11.61
N CYS A 29 -1.54 -9.97 10.92
CA CYS A 29 -2.63 -10.87 11.24
C CYS A 29 -2.32 -12.28 10.72
N VAL A 30 -2.02 -13.21 11.62
CA VAL A 30 -1.84 -14.62 11.32
C VAL A 30 -2.72 -15.43 12.26
N PRO A 31 -4.01 -15.59 11.94
CA PRO A 31 -4.92 -16.30 12.81
C PRO A 31 -4.48 -17.76 13.01
N LEU A 32 -4.72 -18.28 14.22
CA LEU A 32 -4.36 -19.65 14.54
C LEU A 32 -4.93 -20.66 13.52
N SER A 33 -6.10 -20.37 12.97
CA SER A 33 -6.77 -21.20 11.96
C SER A 33 -6.02 -21.33 10.62
N ALA A 34 -5.09 -20.41 10.31
CA ALA A 34 -4.30 -20.40 9.08
C ALA A 34 -2.79 -20.36 9.32
N MET A 35 -2.35 -20.51 10.58
CA MET A 35 -0.96 -20.29 11.00
C MET A 35 0.02 -21.23 10.30
N GLU A 36 -0.32 -22.50 10.17
CA GLU A 36 0.54 -23.50 9.51
C GLU A 36 0.83 -23.16 8.03
N ILE A 37 -0.10 -22.46 7.37
CA ILE A 37 0.04 -22.08 5.96
C ILE A 37 0.78 -20.75 5.83
N LEU A 38 0.44 -19.77 6.67
CA LEU A 38 0.94 -18.40 6.51
C LEU A 38 2.34 -18.18 7.09
N MET A 39 2.66 -18.82 8.22
CA MET A 39 3.93 -18.54 8.90
C MET A 39 5.17 -18.86 8.08
N PRO A 40 5.27 -20.00 7.35
CA PRO A 40 6.46 -20.28 6.55
C PRO A 40 6.74 -19.27 5.44
N GLU A 41 5.67 -18.60 4.92
CA GLU A 41 5.79 -17.56 3.90
C GLU A 41 6.11 -16.20 4.52
N MET A 42 5.47 -15.88 5.67
CA MET A 42 5.61 -14.57 6.31
C MET A 42 6.87 -14.44 7.15
N VAL A 43 7.36 -15.53 7.72
CA VAL A 43 8.57 -15.59 8.55
C VAL A 43 9.41 -16.79 8.12
N PRO A 44 10.11 -16.73 6.99
CA PRO A 44 10.83 -17.89 6.42
C PRO A 44 11.93 -18.47 7.33
N ARG A 45 12.55 -17.65 8.18
CA ARG A 45 13.59 -18.09 9.11
C ARG A 45 12.98 -18.53 10.44
N GLN A 46 13.26 -19.74 10.84
CA GLN A 46 12.74 -20.34 12.09
C GLN A 46 13.42 -19.83 13.37
N ASP A 47 14.57 -19.17 13.24
CA ASP A 47 15.29 -18.53 14.35
C ASP A 47 14.92 -17.04 14.55
N THR A 48 13.95 -16.53 13.77
CA THR A 48 13.42 -15.17 13.96
C THR A 48 12.68 -15.06 15.30
N THR A 49 12.98 -14.02 16.07
CA THR A 49 12.21 -13.70 17.29
C THR A 49 10.75 -13.42 16.95
N ILE A 50 9.83 -14.13 17.58
CA ILE A 50 8.39 -13.96 17.38
C ILE A 50 7.75 -13.43 18.66
N VAL A 51 6.96 -12.37 18.55
CA VAL A 51 6.13 -11.86 19.64
C VAL A 51 4.66 -12.06 19.25
N LEU A 52 3.98 -12.93 19.99
CA LEU A 52 2.56 -13.20 19.78
C LEU A 52 1.70 -12.19 20.53
N VAL A 53 0.66 -11.72 19.85
CA VAL A 53 -0.34 -10.79 20.37
C VAL A 53 -1.71 -11.43 20.31
N GLY A 54 -2.51 -11.22 21.32
CA GLY A 54 -3.92 -11.62 21.41
C GLY A 54 -4.62 -10.83 22.52
N ASP A 55 -5.83 -11.23 22.85
CA ASP A 55 -6.58 -10.61 23.96
C ASP A 55 -6.15 -11.20 25.33
N CYS A 56 -6.27 -10.38 26.36
CA CYS A 56 -5.82 -10.70 27.74
C CYS A 56 -6.72 -11.69 28.50
N PHE A 57 -7.94 -11.98 28.05
CA PHE A 57 -8.90 -12.74 28.87
C PHE A 57 -8.57 -14.22 28.97
N SER A 58 -8.73 -14.78 30.17
CA SER A 58 -8.27 -16.10 30.62
C SER A 58 -8.70 -17.31 29.77
N SER A 59 -9.80 -17.23 29.04
CA SER A 59 -10.21 -18.26 28.07
C SER A 59 -9.42 -18.18 26.76
N ARG A 60 -8.83 -17.05 26.44
CA ARG A 60 -8.05 -16.79 25.23
C ARG A 60 -6.53 -16.96 25.41
N TYR A 61 -6.04 -17.05 26.67
CA TYR A 61 -4.66 -17.46 26.93
C TYR A 61 -4.35 -18.81 26.32
N ASN A 62 -5.37 -19.69 26.22
CA ASN A 62 -5.29 -20.93 25.45
C ASN A 62 -5.01 -20.69 23.95
N LEU A 63 -5.45 -19.58 23.35
CA LEU A 63 -5.18 -19.26 21.94
C LEU A 63 -3.68 -19.00 21.71
N LEU A 64 -3.05 -18.16 22.54
CA LEU A 64 -1.61 -17.87 22.48
C LEU A 64 -0.76 -19.12 22.74
N GLN A 65 -1.14 -19.96 23.72
CA GLN A 65 -0.43 -21.21 23.99
C GLN A 65 -0.54 -22.19 22.81
N ARG A 66 -1.73 -22.32 22.23
CA ARG A 66 -1.94 -23.17 21.05
C ARG A 66 -1.15 -22.65 19.85
N ALA A 67 -1.12 -21.33 19.64
CA ALA A 67 -0.32 -20.70 18.61
C ALA A 67 1.18 -20.97 18.82
N ALA A 68 1.68 -20.83 20.05
CA ALA A 68 3.08 -21.14 20.35
C ALA A 68 3.39 -22.63 20.13
N THR A 69 2.49 -23.54 20.50
CA THR A 69 2.66 -24.98 20.23
C THR A 69 2.75 -25.26 18.74
N CYS A 70 1.83 -24.70 17.94
CA CYS A 70 1.85 -24.80 16.50
C CYS A 70 3.17 -24.29 15.90
N LEU A 71 3.63 -23.13 16.35
CA LEU A 71 4.90 -22.54 15.90
C LEU A 71 6.11 -23.41 16.27
N HIS A 72 6.13 -24.00 17.47
CA HIS A 72 7.18 -24.95 17.83
C HIS A 72 7.17 -26.20 16.96
N GLU A 73 6.00 -26.71 16.60
CA GLU A 73 5.87 -27.83 15.67
C GLU A 73 6.36 -27.48 14.25
N LEU A 74 6.22 -26.20 13.85
CA LEU A 74 6.78 -25.66 12.61
C LEU A 74 8.29 -25.37 12.69
N GLY A 75 8.91 -25.50 13.86
CA GLY A 75 10.36 -25.34 14.08
C GLY A 75 10.81 -23.97 14.59
N TYR A 76 9.90 -23.03 14.85
CA TYR A 76 10.26 -21.75 15.48
C TYR A 76 10.62 -21.93 16.95
N GLN A 77 11.69 -21.27 17.42
CA GLN A 77 12.25 -21.51 18.75
C GLN A 77 12.12 -20.31 19.69
N ASP A 78 12.29 -19.09 19.18
CA ASP A 78 12.26 -17.85 19.96
C ASP A 78 10.87 -17.20 19.90
N ILE A 79 9.98 -17.66 20.79
CA ILE A 79 8.58 -17.23 20.84
C ILE A 79 8.29 -16.60 22.21
N SER A 80 7.76 -15.39 22.17
CA SER A 80 7.35 -14.62 23.34
C SER A 80 5.89 -14.15 23.20
N PHE A 81 5.27 -13.76 24.30
CA PHE A 81 3.92 -13.17 24.32
C PHE A 81 3.99 -11.70 24.72
N LEU A 82 3.15 -10.88 24.13
CA LEU A 82 2.89 -9.55 24.65
C LEU A 82 2.05 -9.68 25.92
N GLU A 83 2.65 -9.38 27.08
CA GLU A 83 1.98 -9.47 28.38
C GLU A 83 0.78 -8.53 28.43
N GLY A 84 -0.38 -9.06 28.82
CA GLY A 84 -1.64 -8.32 28.84
C GLY A 84 -2.24 -7.98 27.48
N GLY A 85 -1.64 -8.48 26.40
CA GLY A 85 -2.19 -8.37 25.04
C GLY A 85 -2.38 -6.93 24.56
N ILE A 86 -3.35 -6.74 23.66
CA ILE A 86 -3.65 -5.43 23.09
C ILE A 86 -4.25 -4.46 24.10
N GLU A 87 -4.93 -4.95 25.15
CA GLU A 87 -5.49 -4.13 26.21
C GLU A 87 -4.38 -3.44 26.99
N SER A 88 -3.36 -4.19 27.41
CA SER A 88 -2.20 -3.62 28.12
C SER A 88 -1.44 -2.63 27.25
N TRP A 89 -1.31 -2.88 25.94
CA TRP A 89 -0.75 -1.94 24.98
C TRP A 89 -1.50 -0.61 24.98
N HIS A 90 -2.84 -0.66 24.93
CA HIS A 90 -3.69 0.52 24.98
C HIS A 90 -3.62 1.24 26.33
N ASP A 91 -3.66 0.49 27.45
CA ASP A 91 -3.66 1.05 28.80
C ASP A 91 -2.35 1.76 29.15
N THR A 92 -1.24 1.36 28.48
CA THR A 92 0.05 2.06 28.60
C THR A 92 0.16 3.30 27.69
N GLY A 93 -0.93 3.69 27.02
CA GLY A 93 -1.05 4.91 26.22
C GLY A 93 -0.64 4.78 24.77
N TYR A 94 -0.40 3.58 24.27
CA TYR A 94 -0.14 3.34 22.85
C TYR A 94 -1.43 3.22 22.04
N LEU A 95 -1.38 3.68 20.79
CA LEU A 95 -2.53 3.67 19.90
C LEU A 95 -2.80 2.26 19.35
N LEU A 96 -4.08 1.94 19.25
CA LEU A 96 -4.60 0.84 18.45
C LEU A 96 -5.27 1.37 17.18
N PHE A 97 -5.25 0.56 16.16
CA PHE A 97 -5.75 0.91 14.84
C PHE A 97 -6.86 -0.05 14.41
N SER A 98 -7.78 0.40 13.59
CA SER A 98 -8.90 -0.39 13.08
C SER A 98 -8.89 -0.51 11.56
N GLY A 99 -9.48 -1.59 11.05
CA GLY A 99 -9.58 -1.90 9.63
C GLY A 99 -8.47 -2.80 9.12
N ILE A 100 -8.52 -3.10 7.85
CA ILE A 100 -7.50 -3.82 7.09
C ILE A 100 -6.68 -2.82 6.27
N ASN A 101 -5.47 -3.18 5.85
CA ASN A 101 -4.55 -2.29 5.10
C ASN A 101 -4.21 -1.00 5.85
N THR A 102 -4.16 -1.04 7.17
CA THR A 102 -3.96 0.14 8.02
C THR A 102 -2.59 0.77 7.80
N LEU A 103 -1.54 -0.05 7.59
CA LEU A 103 -0.20 0.45 7.27
C LEU A 103 -0.17 1.31 6.01
N SER A 104 -0.85 0.89 4.94
CA SER A 104 -0.89 1.68 3.69
C SER A 104 -1.68 2.97 3.87
N LYS A 105 -2.75 2.95 4.66
CA LYS A 105 -3.52 4.16 5.00
C LYS A 105 -2.67 5.13 5.84
N ALA A 106 -2.01 4.64 6.88
CA ALA A 106 -1.11 5.44 7.72
C ALA A 106 0.04 6.05 6.90
N PHE A 107 0.59 5.28 5.95
CA PHE A 107 1.60 5.78 5.03
C PHE A 107 1.05 6.89 4.12
N GLY A 108 -0.16 6.77 3.60
CA GLY A 108 -0.80 7.84 2.83
C GLY A 108 -0.97 9.13 3.62
N GLU A 109 -1.42 9.05 4.88
CA GLU A 109 -1.52 10.21 5.78
C GLU A 109 -0.13 10.82 6.09
N PHE A 110 0.88 9.97 6.32
CA PHE A 110 2.25 10.42 6.49
C PHE A 110 2.77 11.17 5.26
N VAL A 111 2.52 10.64 4.07
CA VAL A 111 2.92 11.27 2.80
C VAL A 111 2.27 12.66 2.67
N GLU A 112 0.96 12.74 2.86
CA GLU A 112 0.24 14.03 2.77
C GLU A 112 0.76 15.05 3.79
N ALA A 113 0.90 14.64 5.05
CA ALA A 113 1.38 15.53 6.12
C ALA A 113 2.81 16.02 5.86
N THR A 114 3.70 15.12 5.38
CA THR A 114 5.12 15.42 5.16
C THR A 114 5.34 16.30 3.93
N TYR A 115 4.69 15.95 2.81
CA TYR A 115 4.92 16.61 1.53
C TYR A 115 3.89 17.69 1.20
N LYS A 116 2.81 17.80 1.99
CA LYS A 116 1.68 18.70 1.75
C LYS A 116 1.14 18.51 0.33
N THR A 117 0.95 17.26 -0.06
CA THR A 117 0.46 16.87 -1.40
C THR A 117 -0.76 17.71 -1.77
N PRO A 118 -0.72 18.46 -2.89
CA PRO A 118 -1.85 19.26 -3.33
C PRO A 118 -3.10 18.41 -3.53
N ARG A 119 -4.24 18.97 -3.21
CA ARG A 119 -5.54 18.29 -3.30
C ARG A 119 -6.62 19.19 -3.83
N ILE A 120 -7.68 18.58 -4.37
CA ILE A 120 -8.87 19.24 -4.87
C ILE A 120 -10.09 18.49 -4.36
N ASP A 121 -11.13 19.18 -3.94
CA ASP A 121 -12.41 18.58 -3.58
C ASP A 121 -13.27 18.27 -4.82
N ALA A 122 -14.29 17.44 -4.63
CA ALA A 122 -15.14 16.99 -5.73
C ALA A 122 -15.93 18.13 -6.39
N ALA A 123 -16.37 19.15 -5.64
CA ALA A 123 -17.14 20.27 -6.17
C ALA A 123 -16.26 21.16 -7.04
N SER A 124 -15.06 21.51 -6.56
CA SER A 124 -14.08 22.28 -7.32
C SER A 124 -13.62 21.55 -8.59
N LEU A 125 -13.43 20.24 -8.50
CA LEU A 125 -13.11 19.41 -9.69
C LEU A 125 -14.26 19.45 -10.70
N LYS A 126 -15.50 19.26 -10.25
CA LYS A 126 -16.69 19.29 -11.10
C LYS A 126 -16.82 20.64 -11.82
N GLU A 127 -16.65 21.75 -11.10
CA GLU A 127 -16.69 23.10 -11.67
C GLU A 127 -15.67 23.26 -12.80
N LYS A 128 -14.43 22.82 -12.59
CA LYS A 128 -13.37 22.88 -13.62
C LYS A 128 -13.70 22.04 -14.84
N ILE A 129 -14.28 20.84 -14.66
CA ILE A 129 -14.73 20.01 -15.77
C ILE A 129 -15.86 20.69 -16.56
N ASP A 130 -16.84 21.28 -15.86
CA ASP A 130 -17.97 21.98 -16.50
C ASP A 130 -17.56 23.24 -17.26
N LEU A 131 -16.48 23.88 -16.83
CA LEU A 131 -15.90 25.04 -17.50
C LEU A 131 -14.94 24.68 -18.65
N ASP A 132 -14.81 23.37 -18.97
CA ASP A 132 -13.90 22.85 -19.99
C ASP A 132 -12.43 23.28 -19.78
N GLU A 133 -12.01 23.40 -18.50
CA GLU A 133 -10.62 23.67 -18.19
C GLU A 133 -9.70 22.52 -18.61
N LYS A 134 -8.44 22.83 -18.89
CA LYS A 134 -7.41 21.82 -19.21
C LYS A 134 -7.12 20.92 -17.98
N ILE A 135 -7.98 19.94 -17.74
CA ILE A 135 -7.86 19.00 -16.62
C ILE A 135 -8.01 17.55 -17.09
N LEU A 136 -7.21 16.66 -16.53
CA LEU A 136 -7.32 15.22 -16.72
C LEU A 136 -7.42 14.53 -15.36
N VAL A 137 -8.34 13.57 -15.28
CA VAL A 137 -8.50 12.73 -14.08
C VAL A 137 -7.94 11.35 -14.36
N PHE A 138 -6.90 10.97 -13.60
CA PHE A 138 -6.32 9.62 -13.63
C PHE A 138 -6.89 8.80 -12.47
N ASP A 139 -7.55 7.71 -12.76
CA ASP A 139 -8.04 6.78 -11.75
C ASP A 139 -6.97 5.70 -11.49
N ALA A 140 -6.36 5.78 -10.30
CA ALA A 140 -5.26 4.91 -9.90
C ALA A 140 -5.70 3.53 -9.38
N ARG A 141 -6.99 3.20 -9.48
CA ARG A 141 -7.53 1.90 -9.07
C ARG A 141 -7.29 0.82 -10.13
N PRO A 142 -7.33 -0.47 -9.73
CA PRO A 142 -7.36 -1.57 -10.69
C PRO A 142 -8.55 -1.44 -11.66
N ALA A 143 -8.39 -1.98 -12.86
CA ALA A 143 -9.40 -1.89 -13.91
C ALA A 143 -10.78 -2.44 -13.51
N GLU A 144 -10.82 -3.46 -12.65
CA GLU A 144 -12.08 -4.01 -12.13
C GLU A 144 -12.85 -3.02 -11.26
N GLU A 145 -12.15 -2.29 -10.38
CA GLU A 145 -12.78 -1.26 -9.55
C GLU A 145 -13.28 -0.10 -10.42
N PHE A 146 -12.46 0.34 -11.40
CA PHE A 146 -12.80 1.40 -12.34
C PHE A 146 -14.03 1.03 -13.18
N ARG A 147 -14.07 -0.19 -13.73
CA ARG A 147 -15.19 -0.69 -14.52
C ARG A 147 -16.48 -0.73 -13.72
N ARG A 148 -16.40 -1.09 -12.44
CA ARG A 148 -17.58 -1.16 -11.59
C ARG A 148 -18.25 0.19 -11.44
N ILE A 149 -17.48 1.22 -11.13
CA ILE A 149 -17.94 2.60 -11.02
C ILE A 149 -16.75 3.56 -11.23
N SER A 150 -16.93 4.65 -11.97
CA SER A 150 -15.89 5.64 -12.26
C SER A 150 -16.45 7.06 -12.37
N ILE A 151 -15.58 8.05 -12.19
CA ILE A 151 -15.91 9.45 -12.45
C ILE A 151 -16.00 9.65 -13.98
N PRO A 152 -17.01 10.37 -14.50
CA PRO A 152 -17.13 10.66 -15.92
C PRO A 152 -15.87 11.32 -16.49
N GLY A 153 -15.37 10.80 -17.61
CA GLY A 153 -14.17 11.33 -18.28
C GLY A 153 -12.84 10.99 -17.62
N ALA A 154 -12.82 10.26 -16.50
CA ALA A 154 -11.60 9.75 -15.91
C ALA A 154 -10.97 8.65 -16.78
N LEU A 155 -9.64 8.61 -16.83
CA LEU A 155 -8.85 7.56 -17.48
C LEU A 155 -8.34 6.57 -16.44
N ASN A 156 -8.49 5.28 -16.69
CA ASN A 156 -7.96 4.26 -15.78
C ASN A 156 -6.45 4.09 -15.98
N VAL A 157 -5.69 4.62 -15.04
CA VAL A 157 -4.23 4.52 -15.00
C VAL A 157 -3.81 3.96 -13.63
N PRO A 158 -3.73 2.63 -13.47
CA PRO A 158 -3.37 2.01 -12.20
C PRO A 158 -2.13 2.63 -11.57
N GLY A 159 -2.10 2.71 -10.24
CA GLY A 159 -1.07 3.47 -9.51
C GLY A 159 0.37 3.15 -9.89
N ALA A 160 0.67 1.88 -10.18
CA ALA A 160 1.99 1.45 -10.64
C ALA A 160 2.34 1.93 -12.06
N GLU A 161 1.33 2.24 -12.88
CA GLU A 161 1.52 2.67 -14.28
C GLU A 161 1.48 4.19 -14.48
N LEU A 162 1.18 4.96 -13.42
CA LEU A 162 0.98 6.41 -13.53
C LEU A 162 2.14 7.09 -14.27
N LEU A 163 3.38 6.92 -13.81
CA LEU A 163 4.53 7.57 -14.44
C LEU A 163 4.87 6.94 -15.80
N TYR A 164 4.69 5.62 -15.94
CA TYR A 164 4.94 4.89 -17.18
C TYR A 164 4.09 5.42 -18.34
N ARG A 165 2.82 5.74 -18.07
CA ARG A 165 1.87 6.24 -19.10
C ARG A 165 1.80 7.75 -19.19
N PHE A 166 2.31 8.47 -18.18
CA PHE A 166 2.13 9.91 -18.04
C PHE A 166 2.49 10.68 -19.31
N PHE A 167 3.71 10.53 -19.82
CA PHE A 167 4.23 11.30 -20.94
C PHE A 167 3.57 10.95 -22.29
N GLU A 168 2.91 9.80 -22.40
CA GLU A 168 2.12 9.45 -23.58
C GLU A 168 0.77 10.12 -23.57
N ILE A 169 0.15 10.25 -22.41
CA ILE A 169 -1.21 10.78 -22.24
C ILE A 169 -1.18 12.31 -22.09
N VAL A 170 -0.26 12.82 -21.27
CA VAL A 170 -0.19 14.25 -20.92
C VAL A 170 0.91 14.93 -21.74
N ARG A 171 0.54 15.50 -22.87
CA ARG A 171 1.48 16.14 -23.82
C ARG A 171 1.54 17.65 -23.69
N ASP A 172 0.51 18.27 -23.11
CA ASP A 172 0.45 19.71 -22.88
C ASP A 172 0.82 20.01 -21.41
N PRO A 173 1.89 20.77 -21.13
CA PRO A 173 2.33 21.06 -19.77
C PRO A 173 1.35 21.90 -18.95
N ASP A 174 0.37 22.54 -19.61
CA ASP A 174 -0.65 23.35 -18.92
C ASP A 174 -1.81 22.52 -18.36
N ILE A 175 -1.91 21.24 -18.74
CA ILE A 175 -2.95 20.35 -18.24
C ILE A 175 -2.73 20.12 -16.75
N GLN A 176 -3.76 20.34 -15.93
CA GLN A 176 -3.80 19.90 -14.55
C GLN A 176 -4.15 18.41 -14.46
N VAL A 177 -3.38 17.65 -13.71
CA VAL A 177 -3.62 16.23 -13.52
C VAL A 177 -4.16 15.98 -12.11
N VAL A 178 -5.34 15.37 -12.04
CA VAL A 178 -5.96 14.96 -10.77
C VAL A 178 -5.89 13.45 -10.66
N VAL A 179 -5.27 12.94 -9.59
CA VAL A 179 -5.22 11.50 -9.32
C VAL A 179 -6.39 11.15 -8.41
N ASN A 180 -7.23 10.25 -8.89
CA ASN A 180 -8.39 9.69 -8.19
C ASN A 180 -8.10 8.27 -7.68
N CYS A 181 -8.83 7.86 -6.63
CA CYS A 181 -8.96 6.46 -6.22
C CYS A 181 -10.35 6.22 -5.58
N ALA A 182 -10.56 5.12 -4.88
CA ALA A 182 -11.83 4.85 -4.22
C ALA A 182 -12.14 5.86 -3.08
N GLY A 183 -11.11 6.22 -2.31
CA GLY A 183 -11.23 7.11 -1.16
C GLY A 183 -10.08 8.11 -1.09
N ARG A 184 -8.95 7.75 -0.48
CA ARG A 184 -7.93 8.75 -0.14
C ARG A 184 -6.48 8.30 -0.44
N THR A 185 -6.08 7.17 0.08
CA THR A 185 -4.67 6.75 0.16
C THR A 185 -3.96 6.65 -1.19
N ARG A 186 -4.55 5.94 -2.15
CA ARG A 186 -3.93 5.71 -3.47
C ARG A 186 -3.85 7.00 -4.29
N SER A 187 -4.82 7.93 -4.14
CA SER A 187 -4.76 9.23 -4.83
C SER A 187 -3.64 10.11 -4.28
N ILE A 188 -3.44 10.15 -2.97
CA ILE A 188 -2.36 10.90 -2.32
C ILE A 188 -1.00 10.35 -2.77
N ILE A 189 -0.78 9.03 -2.61
CA ILE A 189 0.47 8.38 -2.97
C ILE A 189 0.76 8.53 -4.48
N GLY A 190 -0.25 8.34 -5.33
CA GLY A 190 -0.13 8.48 -6.77
C GLY A 190 0.21 9.91 -7.21
N ALA A 191 -0.50 10.90 -6.69
CA ALA A 191 -0.20 12.30 -6.96
C ALA A 191 1.22 12.67 -6.50
N GLN A 192 1.58 12.30 -5.27
CA GLN A 192 2.92 12.60 -4.74
C GLN A 192 4.02 11.86 -5.51
N SER A 193 3.77 10.65 -6.02
CA SER A 193 4.74 9.93 -6.83
C SER A 193 5.03 10.65 -8.16
N LEU A 194 4.04 11.20 -8.83
CA LEU A 194 4.21 12.03 -10.03
C LEU A 194 4.96 13.34 -9.71
N ILE A 195 4.62 14.01 -8.61
CA ILE A 195 5.33 15.20 -8.14
C ILE A 195 6.80 14.89 -7.85
N ASN A 196 7.07 13.80 -7.15
CA ASN A 196 8.43 13.36 -6.85
C ASN A 196 9.23 12.98 -8.11
N ALA A 197 8.56 12.46 -9.13
CA ALA A 197 9.15 12.19 -10.44
C ALA A 197 9.52 13.46 -11.20
N GLY A 198 8.98 14.62 -10.78
CA GLY A 198 9.24 15.91 -11.40
C GLY A 198 8.55 16.07 -12.75
N VAL A 199 7.32 15.57 -12.90
CA VAL A 199 6.50 15.86 -14.08
C VAL A 199 6.24 17.36 -14.17
N PRO A 200 6.18 17.95 -15.39
CA PRO A 200 6.06 19.39 -15.56
C PRO A 200 4.69 19.95 -15.18
N ASN A 201 3.68 19.11 -15.18
CA ASN A 201 2.29 19.49 -14.98
C ASN A 201 1.95 19.71 -13.51
N PRO A 202 0.98 20.57 -13.16
CA PRO A 202 0.38 20.61 -11.84
C PRO A 202 -0.35 19.28 -11.55
N VAL A 203 -0.04 18.68 -10.39
CA VAL A 203 -0.66 17.41 -9.98
C VAL A 203 -1.33 17.58 -8.62
N MET A 204 -2.54 17.05 -8.48
CA MET A 204 -3.33 17.07 -7.26
C MET A 204 -3.96 15.70 -7.00
N ALA A 205 -4.25 15.42 -5.72
CA ALA A 205 -5.06 14.28 -5.32
C ALA A 205 -6.52 14.69 -5.18
N LEU A 206 -7.47 13.86 -5.65
CA LEU A 206 -8.89 14.07 -5.38
C LEU A 206 -9.20 13.70 -3.92
N GLU A 207 -9.74 14.65 -3.17
CA GLU A 207 -10.18 14.44 -1.79
C GLU A 207 -11.32 13.42 -1.74
N ASN A 208 -11.16 12.42 -0.88
CA ASN A 208 -12.12 11.33 -0.70
C ASN A 208 -12.47 10.54 -1.98
N GLY A 209 -11.74 10.76 -3.07
CA GLY A 209 -11.81 9.99 -4.31
C GLY A 209 -13.22 9.84 -4.89
N THR A 210 -13.48 8.70 -5.53
CA THR A 210 -14.79 8.36 -6.11
C THR A 210 -15.92 8.39 -5.06
N MET A 211 -15.62 8.04 -3.81
CA MET A 211 -16.60 8.13 -2.72
C MET A 211 -16.97 9.59 -2.44
N GLY A 212 -16.00 10.50 -2.35
CA GLY A 212 -16.26 11.93 -2.17
C GLY A 212 -17.06 12.53 -3.31
N TRP A 213 -16.77 12.15 -4.56
CA TRP A 213 -17.54 12.53 -5.73
C TRP A 213 -19.02 12.09 -5.64
N HIS A 214 -19.23 10.83 -5.27
CA HIS A 214 -20.58 10.29 -5.08
C HIS A 214 -21.35 10.99 -3.96
N LEU A 215 -20.71 11.20 -2.80
CA LEU A 215 -21.33 11.89 -1.66
C LEU A 215 -21.63 13.36 -1.94
N ALA A 216 -20.94 13.99 -2.86
CA ALA A 216 -21.26 15.32 -3.37
C ALA A 216 -22.47 15.34 -4.32
N GLY A 217 -23.06 14.17 -4.62
CA GLY A 217 -24.25 14.02 -5.44
C GLY A 217 -23.98 14.01 -6.95
N PHE A 218 -22.72 13.86 -7.37
CA PHE A 218 -22.36 13.84 -8.78
C PHE A 218 -22.53 12.44 -9.39
N GLU A 219 -22.83 12.42 -10.70
CA GLU A 219 -23.05 11.20 -11.46
C GLU A 219 -21.78 10.35 -11.55
N LEU A 220 -21.94 9.03 -11.52
CA LEU A 220 -20.91 8.03 -11.74
C LEU A 220 -21.27 7.17 -12.93
N TYR A 221 -20.26 6.76 -13.69
CA TYR A 221 -20.41 5.84 -14.82
C TYR A 221 -20.04 4.41 -14.42
N CYS A 222 -20.77 3.44 -14.96
CA CYS A 222 -20.52 2.02 -14.82
C CYS A 222 -20.03 1.42 -16.13
N ASN A 223 -19.34 0.28 -16.04
CA ASN A 223 -18.88 -0.50 -17.20
C ASN A 223 -17.95 0.28 -18.17
N GLN A 224 -17.25 1.29 -17.66
CA GLN A 224 -16.25 2.00 -18.45
C GLN A 224 -15.01 1.12 -18.64
N THR A 225 -14.49 1.11 -19.84
CA THR A 225 -13.25 0.40 -20.20
C THR A 225 -12.41 1.33 -21.07
N ASP A 226 -11.22 1.64 -20.61
CA ASP A 226 -10.27 2.46 -21.35
C ASP A 226 -9.25 1.55 -22.04
N VAL A 227 -8.99 1.82 -23.31
CA VAL A 227 -7.84 1.27 -24.01
C VAL A 227 -6.81 2.39 -24.11
N LEU A 228 -5.89 2.41 -23.16
CA LEU A 228 -4.83 3.40 -23.17
C LEU A 228 -3.76 3.05 -24.23
N PRO A 229 -3.18 4.05 -24.90
CA PRO A 229 -2.12 3.81 -25.87
C PRO A 229 -0.90 3.18 -25.20
N VAL A 230 -0.22 2.32 -25.93
CA VAL A 230 1.10 1.84 -25.53
C VAL A 230 2.09 3.02 -25.60
N PRO A 231 2.86 3.29 -24.55
CA PRO A 231 3.80 4.41 -24.57
C PRO A 231 4.83 4.29 -25.70
N SER A 232 5.07 5.39 -26.39
CA SER A 232 6.13 5.52 -27.38
C SER A 232 7.52 5.42 -26.73
N GLU A 233 8.56 5.13 -27.53
CA GLU A 233 9.95 5.08 -27.02
C GLU A 233 10.36 6.40 -26.37
N ALA A 234 9.92 7.54 -26.87
CA ALA A 234 10.19 8.85 -26.30
C ALA A 234 9.54 9.00 -24.91
N SER A 235 8.27 8.61 -24.78
CA SER A 235 7.53 8.65 -23.52
C SER A 235 8.14 7.70 -22.49
N MET A 236 8.53 6.49 -22.91
CA MET A 236 9.23 5.54 -22.04
C MET A 236 10.59 6.08 -21.58
N SER A 237 11.36 6.69 -22.48
CA SER A 237 12.67 7.28 -22.13
C SER A 237 12.51 8.40 -21.09
N ALA A 238 11.50 9.25 -21.22
CA ALA A 238 11.19 10.29 -20.25
C ALA A 238 10.81 9.70 -18.89
N ALA A 239 9.96 8.69 -18.86
CA ALA A 239 9.56 8.01 -17.63
C ALA A 239 10.75 7.35 -16.92
N ILE A 240 11.63 6.65 -17.66
CA ILE A 240 12.85 6.04 -17.14
C ILE A 240 13.79 7.11 -16.55
N HIS A 241 13.95 8.25 -17.23
CA HIS A 241 14.78 9.35 -16.73
C HIS A 241 14.26 9.88 -15.38
N CYS A 242 12.94 10.09 -15.26
CA CYS A 242 12.30 10.51 -14.01
C CYS A 242 12.46 9.45 -12.91
N THR A 243 12.23 8.17 -13.23
CA THR A 243 12.40 7.06 -12.29
C THR A 243 13.82 6.99 -11.73
N ARG A 244 14.85 7.17 -12.57
CA ARG A 244 16.24 7.19 -12.12
C ARG A 244 16.54 8.34 -11.15
N LYS A 245 15.94 9.52 -11.35
CA LYS A 245 16.06 10.65 -10.41
C LYS A 245 15.42 10.32 -9.05
N VAL A 246 14.22 9.74 -9.07
CA VAL A 246 13.52 9.30 -7.85
C VAL A 246 14.34 8.24 -7.12
N ALA A 247 14.80 7.20 -7.82
CA ALA A 247 15.61 6.15 -7.24
C ALA A 247 16.87 6.71 -6.56
N LYS A 248 17.57 7.63 -7.23
CA LYS A 248 18.74 8.32 -6.65
C LYS A 248 18.38 9.14 -5.41
N ARG A 249 17.27 9.89 -5.46
CA ARG A 249 16.82 10.75 -4.35
C ARG A 249 16.52 9.94 -3.09
N TYR A 250 15.91 8.78 -3.23
CA TYR A 250 15.50 7.94 -2.11
C TYR A 250 16.47 6.78 -1.81
N GLY A 251 17.64 6.77 -2.44
CA GLY A 251 18.68 5.78 -2.16
C GLY A 251 18.29 4.35 -2.55
N VAL A 252 17.40 4.19 -3.53
CA VAL A 252 17.01 2.86 -4.03
C VAL A 252 18.21 2.19 -4.67
N LYS A 253 18.59 1.03 -4.15
CA LYS A 253 19.72 0.24 -4.62
C LYS A 253 19.27 -0.72 -5.72
N VAL A 254 20.02 -0.76 -6.81
CA VAL A 254 19.87 -1.78 -7.84
C VAL A 254 20.89 -2.88 -7.56
N VAL A 255 20.41 -4.11 -7.52
CA VAL A 255 21.26 -5.30 -7.29
C VAL A 255 21.28 -6.16 -8.55
N ASP A 256 22.41 -6.80 -8.83
CA ASP A 256 22.54 -7.74 -9.92
C ASP A 256 22.16 -9.17 -9.47
N ARG A 257 22.13 -10.09 -10.44
CA ARG A 257 21.81 -11.50 -10.19
C ARG A 257 22.74 -12.14 -9.16
N ASN A 258 24.04 -11.82 -9.20
CA ASN A 258 25.00 -12.44 -8.30
C ASN A 258 24.75 -12.02 -6.86
N LYS A 259 24.47 -10.72 -6.65
CA LYS A 259 24.12 -10.21 -5.33
C LYS A 259 22.80 -10.77 -4.80
N LEU A 260 21.81 -10.97 -5.68
CA LEU A 260 20.56 -11.63 -5.30
C LEU A 260 20.82 -13.08 -4.87
N LEU A 261 21.58 -13.84 -5.64
CA LEU A 261 21.96 -15.22 -5.30
C LEU A 261 22.75 -15.30 -3.96
N GLU A 262 23.65 -14.36 -3.72
CA GLU A 262 24.34 -14.24 -2.42
C GLU A 262 23.34 -14.10 -1.28
N TRP A 263 22.33 -13.21 -1.42
CA TRP A 263 21.30 -13.02 -0.41
C TRP A 263 20.37 -14.22 -0.24
N GLN A 264 20.04 -14.93 -1.34
CA GLN A 264 19.23 -16.14 -1.28
C GLN A 264 19.95 -17.29 -0.56
N ASN A 265 21.29 -17.33 -0.65
CA ASN A 265 22.10 -18.33 0.05
C ASN A 265 22.38 -17.96 1.51
N ASP A 266 22.16 -16.70 1.90
CA ASP A 266 22.28 -16.25 3.29
C ASP A 266 20.96 -16.48 4.04
N THR A 267 20.73 -17.71 4.43
CA THR A 267 19.53 -18.11 5.18
C THR A 267 19.62 -17.84 6.69
N ILE A 268 20.74 -17.27 7.14
CA ILE A 268 21.04 -17.14 8.58
C ILE A 268 20.88 -15.69 9.06
N SER A 269 21.28 -14.69 8.27
CA SER A 269 21.43 -13.33 8.79
C SER A 269 20.12 -12.54 8.82
N LYS A 270 19.17 -12.80 7.91
CA LYS A 270 17.88 -12.10 7.84
C LYS A 270 16.88 -12.78 6.90
N ASN A 271 15.60 -12.47 7.07
CA ASN A 271 14.57 -12.85 6.12
C ASN A 271 14.74 -12.08 4.79
N LEU A 272 14.66 -12.78 3.67
CA LEU A 272 14.68 -12.20 2.34
C LEU A 272 13.30 -12.39 1.68
N TYR A 273 12.70 -11.28 1.25
CA TYR A 273 11.45 -11.29 0.51
C TYR A 273 11.69 -10.80 -0.91
N LEU A 274 11.25 -11.58 -1.88
CA LEU A 274 11.22 -11.20 -3.29
C LEU A 274 9.79 -10.85 -3.66
N LEU A 275 9.55 -9.56 -3.90
CA LEU A 275 8.23 -9.04 -4.22
C LEU A 275 8.17 -8.69 -5.70
N ASP A 276 7.34 -9.39 -6.46
CA ASP A 276 7.00 -9.00 -7.82
C ASP A 276 5.84 -8.01 -7.79
N VAL A 277 6.04 -6.85 -8.37
CA VAL A 277 5.04 -5.77 -8.40
C VAL A 277 4.25 -5.73 -9.70
N ARG A 278 4.49 -6.68 -10.61
CA ARG A 278 3.74 -6.84 -11.85
C ARG A 278 2.35 -7.41 -11.59
N SER A 279 1.47 -7.34 -12.59
CA SER A 279 0.19 -8.04 -12.53
C SER A 279 0.38 -9.58 -12.56
N PRO A 280 -0.61 -10.37 -12.08
CA PRO A 280 -0.54 -11.83 -12.18
C PRO A 280 -0.31 -12.33 -13.61
N GLU A 281 -0.88 -11.67 -14.61
CA GLU A 281 -0.75 -12.00 -16.04
C GLU A 281 0.67 -11.73 -16.56
N GLU A 282 1.36 -10.74 -16.03
CA GLU A 282 2.74 -10.43 -16.39
C GLU A 282 3.76 -11.28 -15.63
N PHE A 283 3.37 -11.86 -14.49
CA PHE A 283 4.22 -12.72 -13.67
C PHE A 283 4.40 -14.11 -14.29
N ILE A 284 3.38 -14.64 -14.99
CA ILE A 284 3.38 -15.93 -15.69
C ILE A 284 4.16 -15.79 -17.00
#